data_1fdc65e6a05e92deb8050e2a6a5fc7ce
#
_entry.id   1fdc65e6a05e92deb8050e2a6a5fc7ce
#
_cell.length_a   1.000
_cell.length_b   1.000
_cell.length_c   1.000
_cell.angle_alpha   90.00
_cell.angle_beta   90.00
_cell.angle_gamma   90.00
#
_symmetry.space_group_name_H-M   'P 1'
#
loop_
_entity.id
_entity.type
_entity.pdbx_description
1 polymer ?
#
loop_
_entity_poly.entity_id
_entity_poly.type
_entity_poly.pdbx_seq_one_letter_code
_entity_poly.pdbx_strand_id
1 'polypeptide(L)'
;MIDWQDKHHAELDAPTLYALLKLRCEVFVVEQTCPYLDVDGDDLVGENRHLLAWRDNQLIAYARILKSDDPHTPVAIGRVIVSGAARGEKLGVALMKRAVESCERNWPQSPLYLSAQAHLQAFYAQFGFVPATDIYDEDGIPHIGMRREPRPGKKA
;
A
#
# COMPACT_ATOMS: atom_id res chain seq x y z
N MET A 1 -8.25 0.94 20.69
CA MET A 1 -8.49 -0.18 19.78
C MET A 1 -8.48 0.29 18.34
N ILE A 2 -7.86 -0.48 17.45
CA ILE A 2 -7.73 -0.10 16.06
C ILE A 2 -8.78 -0.82 15.23
N ASP A 3 -9.52 -0.05 14.43
CA ASP A 3 -10.49 -0.59 13.50
C ASP A 3 -9.86 -0.69 12.11
N TRP A 4 -9.65 -1.92 11.64
CA TRP A 4 -9.05 -2.20 10.34
C TRP A 4 -10.15 -2.43 9.31
N GLN A 5 -9.99 -1.79 8.15
CA GLN A 5 -10.94 -1.92 7.04
C GLN A 5 -10.20 -2.22 5.75
N ASP A 6 -10.76 -3.13 4.96
CA ASP A 6 -10.30 -3.46 3.62
C ASP A 6 -11.47 -3.18 2.67
N LYS A 7 -11.38 -2.09 1.91
CA LYS A 7 -12.50 -1.63 1.11
C LYS A 7 -12.19 -1.58 -0.38
N HIS A 8 -13.09 -2.17 -1.17
CA HIS A 8 -13.13 -1.89 -2.60
C HIS A 8 -13.44 -0.41 -2.76
N HIS A 9 -12.90 0.23 -3.83
CA HIS A 9 -13.08 1.69 -3.97
C HIS A 9 -14.55 2.11 -3.99
N ALA A 10 -15.43 1.25 -4.49
CA ALA A 10 -16.87 1.57 -4.55
C ALA A 10 -17.52 1.64 -3.16
N GLU A 11 -16.85 1.11 -2.14
CA GLU A 11 -17.36 1.13 -0.76
C GLU A 11 -16.92 2.38 0.02
N LEU A 12 -16.09 3.23 -0.59
CA LEU A 12 -15.62 4.46 0.08
C LEU A 12 -16.71 5.52 0.06
N ASP A 13 -17.01 6.09 1.21
CA ASP A 13 -17.86 7.29 1.27
C ASP A 13 -16.97 8.54 1.17
N ALA A 14 -17.60 9.69 1.00
CA ALA A 14 -16.87 10.93 0.82
C ALA A 14 -15.97 11.27 2.01
N PRO A 15 -16.43 11.14 3.28
CA PRO A 15 -15.55 11.41 4.42
C PRO A 15 -14.32 10.51 4.47
N THR A 16 -14.49 9.22 4.16
CA THR A 16 -13.37 8.28 4.17
C THR A 16 -12.37 8.60 3.06
N LEU A 17 -12.88 8.88 1.86
CA LEU A 17 -12.03 9.26 0.73
C LEU A 17 -11.25 10.54 1.08
N TYR A 18 -11.94 11.52 1.65
CA TYR A 18 -11.29 12.78 2.04
C TYR A 18 -10.17 12.53 3.06
N ALA A 19 -10.43 11.68 4.06
CA ALA A 19 -9.47 11.37 5.11
C ALA A 19 -8.21 10.68 4.56
N LEU A 20 -8.39 9.71 3.66
CA LEU A 20 -7.23 9.00 3.10
C LEU A 20 -6.40 9.91 2.19
N LEU A 21 -7.04 10.76 1.39
CA LEU A 21 -6.30 11.69 0.54
C LEU A 21 -5.56 12.73 1.38
N LYS A 22 -6.18 13.21 2.46
CA LYS A 22 -5.55 14.15 3.38
C LYS A 22 -4.30 13.54 4.01
N LEU A 23 -4.41 12.31 4.52
CA LEU A 23 -3.26 11.62 5.13
C LEU A 23 -2.13 11.42 4.12
N ARG A 24 -2.45 11.00 2.90
CA ARG A 24 -1.46 10.82 1.83
C ARG A 24 -0.73 12.12 1.54
N CYS A 25 -1.47 13.21 1.44
CA CYS A 25 -0.89 14.54 1.19
C CYS A 25 0.02 14.97 2.34
N GLU A 26 -0.42 14.78 3.58
CA GLU A 26 0.37 15.16 4.76
C GLU A 26 1.73 14.45 4.80
N VAL A 27 1.75 13.15 4.47
CA VAL A 27 2.97 12.34 4.58
C VAL A 27 3.83 12.46 3.32
N PHE A 28 3.27 12.21 2.16
CA PHE A 28 4.08 12.10 0.94
C PHE A 28 4.47 13.46 0.34
N VAL A 29 3.59 14.44 0.44
CA VAL A 29 3.86 15.75 -0.17
C VAL A 29 4.45 16.71 0.85
N VAL A 30 3.81 16.85 2.00
CA VAL A 30 4.24 17.85 2.98
C VAL A 30 5.42 17.36 3.82
N GLU A 31 5.25 16.23 4.51
CA GLU A 31 6.30 15.72 5.40
C GLU A 31 7.57 15.37 4.64
N GLN A 32 7.46 14.70 3.49
CA GLN A 32 8.61 14.30 2.68
C GLN A 32 9.10 15.41 1.75
N THR A 33 8.46 16.57 1.79
CA THR A 33 8.80 17.74 0.95
C THR A 33 8.99 17.34 -0.52
N CYS A 34 8.05 16.56 -1.03
CA CYS A 34 8.12 16.02 -2.39
C CYS A 34 6.89 16.47 -3.20
N PRO A 35 7.02 17.49 -4.04
CA PRO A 35 5.89 17.92 -4.88
C PRO A 35 5.69 16.94 -6.03
N TYR A 36 4.63 16.13 -5.96
CA TYR A 36 4.24 15.24 -7.04
C TYR A 36 2.72 15.06 -7.03
N LEU A 37 2.19 14.45 -8.09
CA LEU A 37 0.75 14.27 -8.20
C LEU A 37 0.33 13.00 -7.44
N ASP A 38 0.03 13.16 -6.15
CA ASP A 38 -0.37 12.02 -5.32
C ASP A 38 -1.73 11.45 -5.74
N VAL A 39 -2.68 12.31 -6.07
CA VAL A 39 -3.98 11.88 -6.59
C VAL A 39 -3.81 11.67 -8.09
N ASP A 40 -3.61 10.43 -8.47
CA ASP A 40 -3.11 10.06 -9.80
C ASP A 40 -4.16 9.47 -10.75
N GLY A 41 -5.42 9.44 -10.31
CA GLY A 41 -6.51 8.90 -11.12
C GLY A 41 -6.79 7.41 -10.88
N ASP A 42 -5.96 6.74 -10.06
CA ASP A 42 -6.10 5.28 -9.86
C ASP A 42 -6.89 4.89 -8.62
N ASP A 43 -7.34 5.85 -7.84
CA ASP A 43 -7.97 5.55 -6.56
C ASP A 43 -9.36 4.94 -6.68
N LEU A 44 -10.10 5.26 -7.73
CA LEU A 44 -11.52 4.91 -7.84
C LEU A 44 -11.80 4.15 -9.13
N VAL A 45 -10.90 3.26 -9.56
CA VAL A 45 -11.07 2.51 -10.82
C VAL A 45 -10.92 1.00 -10.59
N GLY A 46 -11.60 0.23 -11.43
CA GLY A 46 -11.43 -1.23 -11.51
C GLY A 46 -11.68 -1.93 -10.20
N GLU A 47 -10.78 -2.83 -9.85
CA GLU A 47 -10.85 -3.61 -8.63
C GLU A 47 -9.94 -3.06 -7.53
N ASN A 48 -9.49 -1.84 -7.66
CA ASN A 48 -8.56 -1.24 -6.70
C ASN A 48 -9.17 -1.14 -5.30
N ARG A 49 -8.34 -1.36 -4.29
CA ARG A 49 -8.78 -1.45 -2.91
C ARG A 49 -7.95 -0.54 -2.01
N HIS A 50 -8.50 -0.28 -0.84
CA HIS A 50 -7.88 0.60 0.16
C HIS A 50 -7.89 -0.09 1.51
N LEU A 51 -6.73 -0.16 2.15
CA LEU A 51 -6.57 -0.65 3.52
C LEU A 51 -6.52 0.56 4.45
N LEU A 52 -7.35 0.55 5.49
CA LEU A 52 -7.49 1.69 6.39
C LEU A 52 -7.44 1.19 7.82
N ALA A 53 -6.75 1.94 8.68
CA ALA A 53 -6.74 1.67 10.11
C ALA A 53 -7.14 2.94 10.86
N TRP A 54 -8.20 2.83 11.64
CA TRP A 54 -8.77 3.95 12.36
C TRP A 54 -8.60 3.78 13.87
N ARG A 55 -8.33 4.87 14.57
CA ARG A 55 -8.33 4.91 16.02
C ARG A 55 -8.88 6.26 16.47
N ASP A 56 -9.92 6.23 17.29
CA ASP A 56 -10.58 7.45 17.80
C ASP A 56 -10.97 8.41 16.66
N ASN A 57 -11.57 7.84 15.62
CA ASN A 57 -12.03 8.57 14.42
C ASN A 57 -10.92 9.23 13.62
N GLN A 58 -9.66 8.83 13.85
CA GLN A 58 -8.52 9.31 13.07
C GLN A 58 -7.96 8.17 12.23
N LEU A 59 -7.65 8.46 10.97
CA LEU A 59 -6.97 7.50 10.10
C LEU A 59 -5.49 7.50 10.49
N ILE A 60 -5.00 6.35 11.00
CA ILE A 60 -3.63 6.24 11.50
C ILE A 60 -2.71 5.41 10.61
N ALA A 61 -3.27 4.62 9.70
CA ALA A 61 -2.48 3.86 8.74
C ALA A 61 -3.28 3.62 7.48
N TYR A 62 -2.59 3.47 6.35
CA TYR A 62 -3.23 3.35 5.06
C TYR A 62 -2.32 2.64 4.06
N ALA A 63 -2.92 1.86 3.15
CA ALA A 63 -2.22 1.33 1.99
C ALA A 63 -3.20 1.20 0.83
N ARG A 64 -2.68 1.33 -0.39
CA ARG A 64 -3.47 1.21 -1.62
C ARG A 64 -3.07 -0.05 -2.36
N ILE A 65 -4.06 -0.75 -2.91
CA ILE A 65 -3.84 -1.94 -3.72
C ILE A 65 -4.40 -1.67 -5.11
N LEU A 66 -3.53 -1.78 -6.12
CA LEU A 66 -3.90 -1.56 -7.52
C LEU A 66 -3.91 -2.88 -8.27
N LYS A 67 -5.05 -3.21 -8.88
CA LYS A 67 -5.20 -4.40 -9.71
C LYS A 67 -5.47 -3.97 -11.14
N SER A 68 -4.52 -4.26 -12.02
CA SER A 68 -4.67 -3.99 -13.45
C SER A 68 -5.68 -4.94 -14.09
N ASP A 69 -6.29 -4.51 -15.18
CA ASP A 69 -7.14 -5.38 -15.99
C ASP A 69 -6.33 -6.45 -16.72
N ASP A 70 -5.02 -6.21 -16.91
CA ASP A 70 -4.13 -7.18 -17.54
C ASP A 70 -3.82 -8.29 -16.54
N PRO A 71 -4.20 -9.56 -16.81
CA PRO A 71 -3.96 -10.65 -15.87
C PRO A 71 -2.48 -10.97 -15.66
N HIS A 72 -1.59 -10.50 -16.52
CA HIS A 72 -0.15 -10.73 -16.38
C HIS A 72 0.55 -9.65 -15.56
N THR A 73 -0.12 -8.55 -15.27
CA THR A 73 0.45 -7.48 -14.45
C THR A 73 0.32 -7.84 -12.97
N PRO A 74 1.41 -7.78 -12.19
CA PRO A 74 1.30 -8.02 -10.74
C PRO A 74 0.35 -7.05 -10.07
N VAL A 75 -0.22 -7.48 -8.94
CA VAL A 75 -1.00 -6.59 -8.08
C VAL A 75 0.00 -5.69 -7.34
N ALA A 76 -0.22 -4.39 -7.39
CA ALA A 76 0.70 -3.44 -6.78
C ALA A 76 0.20 -2.94 -5.43
N ILE A 77 1.07 -2.94 -4.43
CA ILE A 77 0.79 -2.35 -3.13
C ILE A 77 1.60 -1.06 -3.05
N GLY A 78 0.94 0.05 -2.74
CA GLY A 78 1.61 1.33 -2.66
C GLY A 78 0.94 2.28 -1.69
N ARG A 79 1.48 3.49 -1.62
CA ARG A 79 0.98 4.53 -0.71
C ARG A 79 0.89 4.01 0.73
N VAL A 80 1.87 3.21 1.16
CA VAL A 80 1.93 2.62 2.50
C VAL A 80 2.31 3.70 3.51
N ILE A 81 1.43 3.95 4.47
CA ILE A 81 1.59 5.05 5.43
C ILE A 81 1.29 4.60 6.84
N VAL A 82 2.12 5.03 7.80
CA VAL A 82 1.74 5.08 9.20
C VAL A 82 1.80 6.55 9.59
N SER A 83 0.70 7.07 10.14
CA SER A 83 0.61 8.46 10.56
C SER A 83 1.69 8.80 11.60
N GLY A 84 2.20 10.03 11.56
CA GLY A 84 3.20 10.49 12.52
C GLY A 84 2.77 10.29 13.98
N ALA A 85 1.48 10.45 14.26
CA ALA A 85 0.93 10.28 15.60
C ALA A 85 0.94 8.83 16.08
N ALA A 86 1.09 7.85 15.18
CA ALA A 86 1.00 6.43 15.51
C ALA A 86 2.30 5.66 15.22
N ARG A 87 3.38 6.36 14.86
CA ARG A 87 4.65 5.70 14.58
C ARG A 87 5.26 5.15 15.88
N GLY A 88 6.02 4.06 15.75
CA GLY A 88 6.63 3.41 16.90
C GLY A 88 5.77 2.30 17.51
N GLU A 89 4.56 2.07 16.97
CA GLU A 89 3.63 1.06 17.48
C GLU A 89 3.60 -0.21 16.61
N LYS A 90 4.55 -0.35 15.68
CA LYS A 90 4.64 -1.50 14.77
C LYS A 90 3.41 -1.67 13.87
N LEU A 91 2.71 -0.58 13.60
CA LEU A 91 1.54 -0.61 12.72
C LEU A 91 1.90 -0.93 11.27
N GLY A 92 3.12 -0.61 10.84
CA GLY A 92 3.57 -0.93 9.50
C GLY A 92 3.57 -2.43 9.23
N VAL A 93 3.96 -3.23 10.23
CA VAL A 93 3.94 -4.70 10.10
C VAL A 93 2.51 -5.19 9.97
N ALA A 94 1.61 -4.73 10.84
CA ALA A 94 0.21 -5.14 10.79
C ALA A 94 -0.45 -4.70 9.47
N LEU A 95 -0.14 -3.50 9.01
CA LEU A 95 -0.67 -2.98 7.74
C LEU A 95 -0.25 -3.84 6.56
N MET A 96 1.04 -4.15 6.46
CA MET A 96 1.55 -4.96 5.35
C MET A 96 1.03 -6.39 5.38
N LYS A 97 0.92 -7.00 6.58
CA LYS A 97 0.31 -8.32 6.69
C LYS A 97 -1.11 -8.31 6.13
N ARG A 98 -1.90 -7.31 6.49
CA ARG A 98 -3.28 -7.20 6.02
C ARG A 98 -3.35 -6.92 4.52
N ALA A 99 -2.44 -6.12 3.99
CA ALA A 99 -2.39 -5.85 2.55
C ALA A 99 -2.08 -7.13 1.77
N VAL A 100 -1.09 -7.90 2.22
CA VAL A 100 -0.75 -9.17 1.58
C VAL A 100 -1.90 -10.16 1.68
N GLU A 101 -2.54 -10.25 2.85
CA GLU A 101 -3.71 -11.14 3.04
C GLU A 101 -4.87 -10.74 2.12
N SER A 102 -5.11 -9.46 1.95
CA SER A 102 -6.14 -8.98 1.03
C SER A 102 -5.86 -9.43 -0.40
N CYS A 103 -4.61 -9.30 -0.84
CA CYS A 103 -4.21 -9.74 -2.18
C CYS A 103 -4.35 -11.25 -2.34
N GLU A 104 -3.96 -12.02 -1.32
CA GLU A 104 -4.08 -13.48 -1.37
C GLU A 104 -5.54 -13.91 -1.41
N ARG A 105 -6.41 -13.21 -0.71
CA ARG A 105 -7.84 -13.53 -0.67
C ARG A 105 -8.52 -13.18 -1.99
N ASN A 106 -8.20 -12.04 -2.57
CA ASN A 106 -8.87 -11.56 -3.77
C ASN A 106 -8.24 -12.07 -5.06
N TRP A 107 -6.93 -12.28 -5.07
CA TRP A 107 -6.19 -12.69 -6.28
C TRP A 107 -5.10 -13.70 -5.92
N PRO A 108 -5.47 -14.92 -5.50
CA PRO A 108 -4.52 -15.89 -4.95
C PRO A 108 -3.42 -16.35 -5.91
N GLN A 109 -3.64 -16.21 -7.21
CA GLN A 109 -2.66 -16.65 -8.21
C GLN A 109 -1.78 -15.51 -8.73
N SER A 110 -1.99 -14.29 -8.26
CA SER A 110 -1.25 -13.13 -8.77
C SER A 110 0.00 -12.86 -7.97
N PRO A 111 1.13 -12.57 -8.64
CA PRO A 111 2.29 -12.04 -7.92
C PRO A 111 1.99 -10.62 -7.44
N LEU A 112 2.74 -10.17 -6.44
CA LEU A 112 2.62 -8.84 -5.88
C LEU A 112 3.87 -8.03 -6.20
N TYR A 113 3.70 -6.73 -6.36
CA TYR A 113 4.80 -5.82 -6.66
C TYR A 113 4.67 -4.56 -5.82
N LEU A 114 5.80 -3.98 -5.44
CA LEU A 114 5.82 -2.66 -4.82
C LEU A 114 7.12 -1.95 -5.17
N SER A 115 7.09 -0.63 -5.11
CA SER A 115 8.26 0.21 -5.25
C SER A 115 8.61 0.73 -3.85
N ALA A 116 9.69 0.20 -3.30
CA ALA A 116 10.09 0.51 -1.93
C ALA A 116 11.18 1.57 -1.93
N GLN A 117 11.14 2.47 -0.94
CA GLN A 117 12.31 3.29 -0.68
C GLN A 117 13.46 2.35 -0.34
N ALA A 118 14.64 2.58 -0.93
CA ALA A 118 15.73 1.59 -0.88
C ALA A 118 16.13 1.21 0.54
N HIS A 119 16.06 2.15 1.49
CA HIS A 119 16.44 1.86 2.88
C HIS A 119 15.41 0.98 3.61
N LEU A 120 14.25 0.73 3.03
CA LEU A 120 13.19 -0.11 3.61
C LEU A 120 13.15 -1.51 3.02
N GLN A 121 14.16 -1.88 2.24
CA GLN A 121 14.20 -3.18 1.57
C GLN A 121 14.06 -4.33 2.56
N ALA A 122 14.79 -4.29 3.68
CA ALA A 122 14.72 -5.35 4.68
C ALA A 122 13.34 -5.44 5.33
N PHE A 123 12.67 -4.29 5.50
CA PHE A 123 11.32 -4.28 6.05
C PHE A 123 10.35 -5.07 5.15
N TYR A 124 10.40 -4.83 3.84
CA TYR A 124 9.49 -5.52 2.93
C TYR A 124 9.91 -6.98 2.70
N ALA A 125 11.19 -7.31 2.85
CA ALA A 125 11.66 -8.68 2.70
C ALA A 125 11.01 -9.64 3.70
N GLN A 126 10.66 -9.16 4.89
CA GLN A 126 10.02 -10.02 5.89
C GLN A 126 8.64 -10.52 5.46
N PHE A 127 8.03 -9.89 4.45
CA PHE A 127 6.73 -10.31 3.90
C PHE A 127 6.86 -11.14 2.63
N GLY A 128 8.09 -11.54 2.28
CA GLY A 128 8.34 -12.39 1.12
C GLY A 128 8.69 -11.65 -0.16
N PHE A 129 8.85 -10.33 -0.09
CA PHE A 129 9.26 -9.56 -1.26
C PHE A 129 10.77 -9.66 -1.47
N VAL A 130 11.17 -9.79 -2.73
CA VAL A 130 12.58 -9.82 -3.12
C VAL A 130 12.84 -8.74 -4.16
N PRO A 131 14.10 -8.24 -4.25
CA PRO A 131 14.41 -7.23 -5.26
C PRO A 131 14.12 -7.73 -6.66
N ALA A 132 13.48 -6.88 -7.46
CA ALA A 132 13.15 -7.17 -8.85
C ALA A 132 13.80 -6.19 -9.82
N THR A 133 14.36 -5.10 -9.32
CA THR A 133 15.03 -4.08 -10.14
C THR A 133 16.32 -3.64 -9.45
N ASP A 134 17.14 -2.90 -10.16
CA ASP A 134 18.21 -2.12 -9.54
C ASP A 134 17.62 -0.91 -8.84
N ILE A 135 18.42 -0.24 -8.01
CA ILE A 135 18.00 1.00 -7.35
C ILE A 135 17.82 2.08 -8.41
N TYR A 136 16.72 2.82 -8.33
CA TYR A 136 16.42 3.91 -9.23
C TYR A 136 15.90 5.11 -8.45
N ASP A 137 15.93 6.28 -9.07
CA ASP A 137 15.45 7.50 -8.44
C ASP A 137 13.95 7.66 -8.73
N GLU A 138 13.19 7.96 -7.70
CA GLU A 138 11.77 8.27 -7.83
C GLU A 138 11.51 9.54 -7.03
N ASP A 139 11.24 10.63 -7.73
CA ASP A 139 11.02 11.94 -7.14
C ASP A 139 12.15 12.36 -6.18
N GLY A 140 13.40 12.07 -6.55
CA GLY A 140 14.57 12.43 -5.76
C GLY A 140 14.91 11.48 -4.62
N ILE A 141 14.17 10.39 -4.47
CA ILE A 141 14.38 9.41 -3.39
C ILE A 141 14.79 8.07 -4.00
N PRO A 142 15.90 7.43 -3.54
CA PRO A 142 16.27 6.11 -4.04
C PRO A 142 15.20 5.06 -3.73
N HIS A 143 14.77 4.33 -4.76
CA HIS A 143 13.76 3.28 -4.66
C HIS A 143 14.27 1.99 -5.28
N ILE A 144 13.63 0.87 -4.93
CA ILE A 144 13.88 -0.42 -5.54
C ILE A 144 12.55 -1.14 -5.73
N GLY A 145 12.33 -1.70 -6.92
CA GLY A 145 11.16 -2.53 -7.18
C GLY A 145 11.31 -3.89 -6.53
N MET A 146 10.28 -4.36 -5.84
CA MET A 146 10.30 -5.65 -5.17
C MET A 146 9.07 -6.47 -5.57
N ARG A 147 9.25 -7.79 -5.65
CA ARG A 147 8.22 -8.70 -6.14
C ARG A 147 8.06 -9.87 -5.20
N ARG A 148 6.83 -10.36 -5.07
CA ARG A 148 6.50 -11.54 -4.28
C ARG A 148 5.67 -12.47 -5.14
N GLU A 149 6.14 -13.70 -5.31
CA GLU A 149 5.41 -14.69 -6.10
C GLU A 149 4.27 -15.29 -5.28
N PRO A 150 3.21 -15.79 -5.95
CA PRO A 150 2.13 -16.50 -5.24
C PRO A 150 2.70 -17.70 -4.50
N ARG A 151 2.14 -18.00 -3.33
CA ARG A 151 2.63 -19.14 -2.53
C ARG A 151 2.32 -20.45 -3.23
N PRO A 152 3.34 -21.32 -3.45
CA PRO A 152 3.13 -22.65 -4.04
C PRO A 152 2.18 -23.48 -3.17
N GLY A 153 1.33 -24.26 -3.83
CA GLY A 153 0.43 -25.16 -3.12
C GLY A 153 -0.79 -24.52 -2.49
N LYS A 154 -0.89 -23.20 -2.51
CA LYS A 154 -2.07 -22.52 -2.00
C LYS A 154 -3.14 -22.53 -3.08
N LYS A 155 -4.22 -23.25 -2.82
CA LYS A 155 -5.33 -23.36 -3.77
C LYS A 155 -6.37 -22.30 -3.48
N ALA A 156 -6.97 -21.79 -4.53
CA ALA A 156 -8.06 -20.86 -4.38
C ALA A 156 -9.31 -21.55 -3.82
#